data_15cf9642b9d1133e4ebb62bafdbd6d5d
#
_entry.id   15cf9642b9d1133e4ebb62bafdbd6d5d
#
_cell.length_a   1.000
_cell.length_b   1.000
_cell.length_c   1.000
_cell.angle_alpha   90.00
_cell.angle_beta   90.00
_cell.angle_gamma   90.00
#
_symmetry.space_group_name_H-M   'P 1'
#
loop_
_entity.id
_entity.type
_entity.pdbx_description
1 polymer ?
#
loop_
_entity_poly.entity_id
_entity_poly.type
_entity_poly.pdbx_seq_one_letter_code
_entity_poly.pdbx_strand_id
1 'polypeptide(L)' 'MNDDKRERMELEGTVIDANNGKFRVKINEDHIVLATLSGRIRTNSVRILLGDLVKVEVSPYDLMQGRITYRIKAG' A
#
# COMPACT_ATOMS: atom_id res chain seq x y z
N MET A 1 -22.82 1.91 4.73
CA MET A 1 -22.53 1.74 4.98
C MET A 1 -21.30 1.58 5.33
N ASN A 2 -20.71 1.37 5.97
CA ASN A 2 -19.64 1.19 6.46
C ASN A 2 -19.02 -0.02 6.23
N ASP A 3 -19.42 -0.73 5.37
CA ASP A 3 -18.92 -1.98 5.11
C ASP A 3 -17.56 -1.97 4.57
N ASP A 4 -17.13 -0.88 4.01
CA ASP A 4 -15.83 -0.81 3.45
C ASP A 4 -14.77 -1.12 4.44
N LYS A 5 -14.95 -0.75 5.69
CA LYS A 5 -13.95 -1.00 6.63
C LYS A 5 -13.78 -2.43 6.91
N ARG A 6 -14.84 -3.15 6.97
CA ARG A 6 -14.78 -4.54 7.28
C ARG A 6 -14.31 -5.37 6.13
N GLU A 7 -14.43 -4.84 4.92
CA GLU A 7 -14.08 -5.59 3.77
C GLU A 7 -12.72 -5.29 3.20
N ARG A 8 -11.95 -4.45 3.88
CA ARG A 8 -10.63 -4.15 3.38
C ARG A 8 -9.71 -5.33 3.60
N MET A 9 -8.86 -5.56 2.63
CA MET A 9 -7.90 -6.63 2.70
C MET A 9 -6.52 -6.03 2.89
N GLU A 10 -5.71 -6.63 3.74
CA GLU A 10 -4.34 -6.20 3.91
C GLU A 10 -3.43 -7.13 3.16
N LEU A 11 -2.60 -6.57 2.31
CA LEU A 11 -1.65 -7.34 1.53
C LEU A 11 -0.25 -6.80 1.82
N GLU A 12 0.74 -7.64 1.62
CA GLU A 12 2.12 -7.22 1.81
C GLU A 12 2.82 -7.25 0.47
N GLY A 13 3.65 -6.28 0.23
CA GLY A 13 4.37 -6.23 -1.02
C GLY A 13 5.56 -5.31 -0.95
N THR A 14 6.34 -5.30 -2.02
CA THR A 14 7.56 -4.53 -2.12
C THR A 14 7.33 -3.33 -3.02
N VAL A 15 7.80 -2.18 -2.59
CA VAL A 15 7.68 -0.97 -3.39
C VAL A 15 8.64 -1.04 -4.55
N ILE A 16 8.12 -1.02 -5.77
CA ILE A 16 8.96 -1.14 -6.96
C ILE A 16 9.01 0.16 -7.76
N ASP A 17 8.18 1.13 -7.42
CA ASP A 17 8.21 2.40 -8.12
C ASP A 17 7.55 3.46 -7.25
N ALA A 18 8.00 4.71 -7.37
CA ALA A 18 7.45 5.81 -6.62
C ALA A 18 7.45 7.04 -7.51
N ASN A 19 6.28 7.67 -7.67
CA ASN A 19 6.17 8.80 -8.54
C ASN A 19 5.00 9.67 -8.13
N ASN A 20 5.26 10.93 -7.83
CA ASN A 20 4.22 11.90 -7.51
C ASN A 20 3.28 11.45 -6.40
N GLY A 21 3.82 10.88 -5.37
CA GLY A 21 2.99 10.46 -4.23
C GLY A 21 2.26 9.16 -4.43
N LYS A 22 2.50 8.50 -5.57
CA LYS A 22 1.92 7.19 -5.81
C LYS A 22 3.02 6.16 -5.88
N PHE A 23 2.70 4.96 -5.38
CA PHE A 23 3.69 3.91 -5.26
C PHE A 23 3.16 2.65 -5.92
N ARG A 24 4.00 1.97 -6.67
CA ARG A 24 3.62 0.65 -7.16
C ARG A 24 4.17 -0.36 -6.20
N VAL A 25 3.30 -1.19 -5.68
CA VAL A 25 3.66 -2.19 -4.69
C VAL A 25 3.40 -3.56 -5.30
N LYS A 26 4.44 -4.33 -5.45
CA LYS A 26 4.33 -5.66 -6.04
C LYS A 26 3.98 -6.66 -4.97
N ILE A 27 2.79 -7.21 -5.06
CA ILE A 27 2.31 -8.21 -4.11
C ILE A 27 2.81 -9.59 -4.54
N ASN A 28 2.68 -9.90 -5.83
CA ASN A 28 3.23 -11.12 -6.38
C ASN A 28 3.43 -10.89 -7.87
N GLU A 29 3.79 -11.91 -8.61
CA GLU A 29 4.15 -11.75 -10.01
C GLU A 29 3.03 -11.17 -10.86
N ASP A 30 1.81 -11.44 -10.47
CA ASP A 30 0.68 -11.00 -11.25
C ASP A 30 -0.11 -9.87 -10.64
N HIS A 31 0.29 -9.37 -9.49
CA HIS A 31 -0.54 -8.38 -8.79
C HIS A 31 0.31 -7.21 -8.31
N ILE A 32 0.14 -6.08 -8.96
CA ILE A 32 0.79 -4.84 -8.56
C ILE A 32 -0.29 -3.85 -8.18
N VAL A 33 -0.18 -3.26 -7.00
CA VAL A 33 -1.15 -2.31 -6.48
C VAL A 33 -0.61 -0.91 -6.65
N LEU A 34 -1.43 0.00 -7.15
CA LEU A 34 -1.08 1.41 -7.20
C LEU A 34 -1.56 2.00 -5.89
N ALA A 35 -0.65 2.42 -5.05
CA ALA A 35 -0.97 2.82 -3.69
C ALA A 35 -0.59 4.26 -3.39
N THR A 36 -1.36 4.88 -2.50
CA THR A 36 -1.02 6.19 -1.96
C THR A 36 -0.69 5.97 -0.48
N LEU A 37 -0.18 6.99 0.17
CA LEU A 37 0.12 6.88 1.59
C LEU A 37 -1.15 7.09 2.40
N SER A 38 -1.33 6.31 3.45
CA SER A 38 -2.47 6.50 4.33
C SER A 38 -2.20 7.73 5.20
N GLY A 39 -3.25 8.21 5.84
CA GLY A 39 -3.10 9.34 6.75
C GLY A 39 -2.16 9.02 7.89
N ARG A 40 -2.21 7.79 8.39
CA ARG A 40 -1.36 7.38 9.50
C ARG A 40 0.13 7.47 9.12
N ILE A 41 0.48 6.98 7.94
CA ILE A 41 1.86 7.02 7.48
C ILE A 41 2.31 8.47 7.32
N ARG A 42 1.46 9.31 6.76
CA ARG A 42 1.81 10.69 6.58
C ARG A 42 1.98 11.40 7.90
N THR A 43 1.10 11.16 8.84
CA THR A 43 1.13 11.80 10.13
C THR A 43 2.38 11.42 10.92
N ASN A 44 2.79 10.18 10.80
CA ASN A 44 3.96 9.70 11.53
C ASN A 44 5.26 9.98 10.78
N SER A 45 5.19 10.67 9.66
CA SER A 45 6.36 11.02 8.88
C SER A 45 7.20 9.82 8.47
N VAL A 46 6.57 8.71 8.26
CA VAL A 46 7.28 7.51 7.81
C VAL A 46 7.59 7.69 6.34
N ARG A 47 8.86 7.48 5.98
CA ARG A 47 9.26 7.61 4.59
C ARG A 47 9.22 6.25 3.92
N ILE A 48 8.60 6.18 2.75
CA ILE A 48 8.51 4.96 1.99
C ILE A 48 9.43 5.08 0.78
N LEU A 49 10.33 4.14 0.64
CA LEU A 49 11.33 4.17 -0.42
C LEU A 49 11.26 2.90 -1.25
N LEU A 50 11.90 2.94 -2.41
CA LEU A 50 11.96 1.76 -3.27
C LEU A 50 12.60 0.61 -2.51
N GLY A 51 12.05 -0.56 -2.67
CA GLY A 51 12.57 -1.75 -2.02
C GLY A 51 11.97 -2.04 -0.66
N ASP A 52 11.23 -1.09 -0.10
CA ASP A 52 10.64 -1.31 1.23
C ASP A 52 9.53 -2.34 1.17
N LEU A 53 9.42 -3.14 2.21
CA LEU A 53 8.32 -4.07 2.35
C LEU A 53 7.23 -3.36 3.13
N VAL A 54 6.05 -3.28 2.57
CA VAL A 54 4.97 -2.50 3.15
C VAL A 54 3.67 -3.29 3.18
N LYS A 55 2.76 -2.83 4.02
CA LYS A 55 1.40 -3.34 4.03
C LYS A 55 0.54 -2.35 3.29
N VAL A 56 -0.32 -2.85 2.42
CA VAL A 56 -1.29 -2.02 1.72
C VAL A 56 -2.68 -2.54 2.00
N GLU A 57 -3.64 -1.62 2.10
CA GLU A 57 -5.04 -1.99 2.21
C GLU A 57 -5.69 -1.78 0.87
N VAL A 58 -6.42 -2.77 0.41
CA VAL A 58 -7.18 -2.68 -0.83
C VAL A 58 -8.61 -3.06 -0.57
N SER A 59 -9.50 -2.59 -1.43
CA SER A 59 -10.89 -3.02 -1.38
C SER A 59 -11.04 -4.30 -2.18
N PRO A 60 -11.85 -5.24 -1.75
CA PRO A 60 -12.11 -6.42 -2.58
C PRO A 60 -12.79 -6.07 -3.90
N TYR A 61 -13.34 -4.85 -3.99
CA TYR A 61 -13.94 -4.41 -5.23
C TYR A 61 -12.94 -3.78 -6.18
N ASP A 62 -11.75 -3.50 -5.73
CA ASP A 62 -10.71 -2.94 -6.60
C ASP A 62 -9.36 -3.30 -6.04
N LEU A 63 -8.85 -4.42 -6.44
CA LEU A 63 -7.59 -4.95 -5.90
C LEU A 63 -6.36 -4.28 -6.50
N MET A 64 -6.56 -3.38 -7.46
CA MET A 64 -5.42 -2.74 -8.11
C MET A 64 -5.05 -1.41 -7.48
N GLN A 65 -5.87 -0.89 -6.58
CA GLN A 65 -5.60 0.37 -5.92
C GLN A 65 -5.71 0.23 -4.42
N GLY A 66 -4.87 0.92 -3.70
CA GLY A 66 -4.90 0.80 -2.26
C GLY A 66 -4.14 1.91 -1.57
N ARG A 67 -3.90 1.72 -0.28
CA ARG A 67 -3.15 2.67 0.53
C ARG A 67 -2.11 1.92 1.32
N ILE A 68 -0.92 2.51 1.40
CA ILE A 68 0.13 1.96 2.25
C ILE A 68 -0.18 2.39 3.68
N THR A 69 -0.33 1.44 4.56
CA THR A 69 -0.69 1.70 5.95
C THR A 69 0.46 1.46 6.90
N TYR A 70 1.49 0.75 6.47
CA TYR A 70 2.56 0.39 7.39
C TYR A 70 3.82 0.00 6.61
N ARG A 71 4.98 0.41 7.09
CA ARG A 71 6.25 -0.05 6.53
C ARG A 71 6.75 -1.18 7.40
N ILE A 72 6.81 -2.38 6.85
CA ILE A 72 7.20 -3.55 7.62
C ILE A 72 8.71 -3.60 7.77
N LYS A 73 9.42 -3.36 6.67
CA LYS A 73 10.85 -3.49 6.70
C LYS A 73 11.47 -2.64 5.61
N ALA A 74 12.55 -1.96 5.92
CA ALA A 74 13.27 -1.17 4.93
C ALA A 74 13.99 -2.10 3.97
N GLY A 75 13.98 -1.74 2.72
CA GLY A 75 14.61 -2.55 1.69
C GLY A 75 16.10 -2.47 1.63
#